data_fc6b88b226e9669d1d49ce9288d7738b
#
_entry.id   fc6b88b226e9669d1d49ce9288d7738b
#
_cell.length_a   1.000
_cell.length_b   1.000
_cell.length_c   1.000
_cell.angle_alpha   90.00
_cell.angle_beta   90.00
_cell.angle_gamma   90.00
#
_symmetry.space_group_name_H-M   'P 1'
#
loop_
_entity.id
_entity.type
_entity.pdbx_description
1 polymer ?
#
loop_
_entity_poly.entity_id
_entity_poly.type
_entity_poly.pdbx_seq_one_letter_code
_entity_poly.pdbx_strand_id
1 'polypeptide(L)'
;MKKLTLSLMLGLGLVTQIHDLTAEDSKPLDYKYLVLSETVIEDMDAFEALQKGWSSWRNDNNIKMADQTVWTDSQGYGFTASTHKSFSEIEENNDIGQDAVTKYLSESADKSLQGHWQKMSASYKNSVWKIRNDISGKILGADVAGWMDFRINRFIHVKKEGMQDFVGFWKYMKDIDKEIGNNYDYRIYENIYGYEGPCFMLTVGSSDVFNYYAEWKIREDKRQKTEKFEEMRTNYQNSIRKSVVHHLTLKRELSYKK
;
A
#
# COMPACT_ATOMS: atom_id res chain seq x y z
N MET A 1 -30.15 55.76 -23.38
CA MET A 1 -30.13 54.76 -22.26
C MET A 1 -30.08 53.36 -22.87
N LYS A 2 -28.86 52.79 -22.99
CA LYS A 2 -28.66 51.45 -23.54
C LYS A 2 -28.50 50.51 -22.38
N LYS A 3 -29.40 49.52 -22.24
CA LYS A 3 -29.32 48.45 -21.29
C LYS A 3 -28.24 47.44 -21.70
N LEU A 4 -27.19 47.33 -20.90
CA LEU A 4 -26.20 46.26 -21.02
C LEU A 4 -26.77 45.03 -20.36
N THR A 5 -27.08 44.01 -21.15
CA THR A 5 -27.43 42.65 -20.66
C THR A 5 -26.15 41.85 -20.57
N LEU A 6 -25.69 41.61 -19.36
CA LEU A 6 -24.53 40.76 -19.09
C LEU A 6 -24.98 39.29 -19.08
N SER A 7 -24.70 38.57 -20.18
CA SER A 7 -24.90 37.13 -20.26
C SER A 7 -23.81 36.41 -19.49
N LEU A 8 -24.17 35.85 -18.35
CA LEU A 8 -23.34 34.95 -17.57
C LEU A 8 -23.43 33.56 -18.20
N MET A 9 -22.50 33.24 -19.12
CA MET A 9 -22.31 31.83 -19.53
C MET A 9 -21.35 31.18 -18.55
N LEU A 10 -21.90 30.54 -17.54
CA LEU A 10 -21.21 29.56 -16.70
C LEU A 10 -21.06 28.28 -17.54
N GLY A 11 -19.83 28.02 -17.98
CA GLY A 11 -19.46 26.76 -18.61
C GLY A 11 -19.53 25.62 -17.62
N LEU A 12 -20.64 24.90 -17.60
CA LEU A 12 -20.72 23.53 -17.10
C LEU A 12 -20.06 22.63 -18.15
N GLY A 13 -18.89 22.13 -17.89
CA GLY A 13 -18.20 21.25 -18.83
C GLY A 13 -16.92 20.63 -18.29
N LEU A 14 -16.95 20.15 -17.07
CA LEU A 14 -16.01 19.13 -16.60
C LEU A 14 -16.78 17.92 -16.09
N VAL A 15 -17.42 17.24 -17.05
CA VAL A 15 -17.77 15.83 -16.86
C VAL A 15 -16.43 15.09 -16.89
N THR A 16 -15.86 14.85 -15.73
CA THR A 16 -14.82 13.85 -15.56
C THR A 16 -15.40 12.54 -16.11
N GLN A 17 -14.84 12.07 -17.21
CA GLN A 17 -15.05 10.71 -17.67
C GLN A 17 -14.55 9.78 -16.55
N ILE A 18 -15.46 9.39 -15.68
CA ILE A 18 -15.31 8.18 -14.92
C ILE A 18 -15.33 7.08 -15.98
N HIS A 19 -14.16 6.59 -16.35
CA HIS A 19 -14.09 5.38 -17.12
C HIS A 19 -14.80 4.31 -16.31
N ASP A 20 -15.99 3.93 -16.74
CA ASP A 20 -16.64 2.69 -16.38
C ASP A 20 -15.68 1.55 -16.81
N LEU A 21 -14.75 1.21 -15.92
CA LEU A 21 -14.00 -0.03 -16.01
C LEU A 21 -15.00 -1.15 -15.75
N THR A 22 -15.52 -1.69 -16.84
CA THR A 22 -16.43 -2.82 -16.81
C THR A 22 -15.80 -3.99 -16.06
N ALA A 23 -16.62 -4.79 -15.41
CA ALA A 23 -16.23 -5.86 -14.49
C ALA A 23 -15.42 -7.01 -15.13
N GLU A 24 -15.10 -6.94 -16.41
CA GLU A 24 -14.41 -7.99 -17.16
C GLU A 24 -12.89 -8.02 -17.04
N ASP A 25 -12.24 -6.95 -16.53
CA ASP A 25 -10.77 -6.85 -16.57
C ASP A 25 -10.05 -7.09 -15.23
N SER A 26 -10.73 -7.58 -14.20
CA SER A 26 -10.05 -7.93 -12.95
C SER A 26 -9.34 -9.28 -13.06
N LYS A 27 -8.14 -9.31 -13.65
CA LYS A 27 -7.27 -10.47 -13.51
C LYS A 27 -6.97 -10.68 -12.02
N PRO A 28 -7.06 -11.92 -11.52
CA PRO A 28 -6.63 -12.25 -10.16
C PRO A 28 -5.19 -11.77 -9.94
N LEU A 29 -4.89 -11.28 -8.73
CA LEU A 29 -3.50 -10.95 -8.39
C LEU A 29 -2.64 -12.20 -8.56
N ASP A 30 -1.56 -12.07 -9.31
CA ASP A 30 -0.62 -13.17 -9.58
C ASP A 30 0.39 -13.40 -8.42
N TYR A 31 0.05 -12.93 -7.22
CA TYR A 31 0.86 -13.14 -6.01
C TYR A 31 0.00 -13.49 -4.79
N LYS A 32 0.63 -14.18 -3.82
CA LYS A 32 0.01 -14.58 -2.56
C LYS A 32 0.60 -13.88 -1.34
N TYR A 33 1.84 -13.44 -1.45
CA TYR A 33 2.62 -12.88 -0.35
C TYR A 33 3.17 -11.51 -0.73
N LEU A 34 3.26 -10.65 0.27
CA LEU A 34 3.93 -9.38 0.24
C LEU A 34 5.06 -9.43 1.29
N VAL A 35 6.28 -9.14 0.87
CA VAL A 35 7.38 -8.83 1.79
C VAL A 35 7.43 -7.32 1.94
N LEU A 36 7.39 -6.86 3.16
CA LEU A 36 7.43 -5.44 3.50
C LEU A 36 8.60 -5.19 4.45
N SER A 37 9.50 -4.32 4.04
CA SER A 37 10.57 -3.80 4.88
C SER A 37 10.21 -2.39 5.31
N GLU A 38 10.22 -2.14 6.61
CA GLU A 38 9.99 -0.84 7.24
C GLU A 38 11.32 -0.34 7.83
N THR A 39 11.65 0.92 7.61
CA THR A 39 12.84 1.54 8.20
C THR A 39 12.51 2.94 8.71
N VAL A 40 13.20 3.36 9.77
CA VAL A 40 13.19 4.75 10.21
C VAL A 40 14.26 5.50 9.43
N ILE A 41 13.87 6.60 8.79
CA ILE A 41 14.75 7.44 7.98
C ILE A 41 15.18 8.63 8.83
N GLU A 42 16.45 8.62 9.25
CA GLU A 42 17.07 9.75 9.97
C GLU A 42 17.56 10.84 9.01
N ASP A 43 17.97 10.44 7.81
CA ASP A 43 18.50 11.31 6.75
C ASP A 43 17.84 10.92 5.42
N MET A 44 16.91 11.73 4.95
CA MET A 44 16.13 11.45 3.73
C MET A 44 17.02 11.50 2.49
N ASP A 45 17.95 12.44 2.41
CA ASP A 45 18.83 12.59 1.24
C ASP A 45 19.76 11.37 1.12
N ALA A 46 20.30 10.91 2.23
CA ALA A 46 21.12 9.69 2.27
C ALA A 46 20.30 8.43 1.91
N PHE A 47 19.05 8.34 2.40
CA PHE A 47 18.15 7.24 2.05
C PHE A 47 17.84 7.24 0.54
N GLU A 48 17.47 8.38 -0.02
CA GLU A 48 17.16 8.50 -1.45
C GLU A 48 18.39 8.20 -2.32
N ALA A 49 19.56 8.73 -1.97
CA ALA A 49 20.82 8.44 -2.67
C ALA A 49 21.15 6.95 -2.66
N LEU A 50 21.00 6.29 -1.50
CA LEU A 50 21.25 4.86 -1.35
C LEU A 50 20.28 4.02 -2.19
N GLN A 51 18.97 4.30 -2.12
CA GLN A 51 17.95 3.57 -2.87
C GLN A 51 18.10 3.76 -4.39
N LYS A 52 18.39 4.99 -4.82
CA LYS A 52 18.64 5.30 -6.23
C LYS A 52 19.88 4.59 -6.76
N GLY A 53 20.98 4.65 -6.02
CA GLY A 53 22.23 3.96 -6.36
C GLY A 53 22.03 2.44 -6.44
N TRP A 54 21.30 1.87 -5.47
CA TRP A 54 20.95 0.46 -5.45
C TRP A 54 20.11 0.05 -6.66
N SER A 55 19.06 0.80 -6.98
CA SER A 55 18.19 0.50 -8.13
C SER A 55 18.94 0.59 -9.46
N SER A 56 19.79 1.63 -9.65
CA SER A 56 20.65 1.75 -10.83
C SER A 56 21.62 0.58 -10.93
N TRP A 57 22.35 0.28 -9.86
CA TRP A 57 23.34 -0.80 -9.84
C TRP A 57 22.72 -2.16 -10.15
N ARG A 58 21.52 -2.43 -9.63
CA ARG A 58 20.75 -3.65 -9.95
C ARG A 58 20.46 -3.76 -11.45
N ASN A 59 20.02 -2.66 -12.07
CA ASN A 59 19.74 -2.61 -13.51
C ASN A 59 21.03 -2.87 -14.32
N ASP A 60 22.12 -2.18 -14.00
CA ASP A 60 23.38 -2.27 -14.71
C ASP A 60 24.00 -3.68 -14.61
N ASN A 61 23.79 -4.37 -13.49
CA ASN A 61 24.29 -5.72 -13.24
C ASN A 61 23.25 -6.82 -13.56
N ASN A 62 22.08 -6.48 -14.11
CA ASN A 62 21.02 -7.43 -14.47
C ASN A 62 20.64 -8.37 -13.31
N ILE A 63 20.53 -7.83 -12.09
CA ILE A 63 20.18 -8.63 -10.90
C ILE A 63 18.70 -9.00 -10.96
N LYS A 64 18.41 -10.29 -11.02
CA LYS A 64 17.06 -10.84 -11.16
C LYS A 64 16.39 -11.01 -9.79
N MET A 65 15.99 -9.91 -9.19
CA MET A 65 15.13 -9.90 -8.01
C MET A 65 13.69 -9.54 -8.35
N ALA A 66 12.77 -9.76 -7.43
CA ALA A 66 11.39 -9.29 -7.55
C ALA A 66 11.32 -7.76 -7.73
N ASP A 67 10.28 -7.30 -8.41
CA ASP A 67 9.96 -5.87 -8.49
C ASP A 67 9.84 -5.30 -7.09
N GLN A 68 10.33 -4.08 -6.90
CA GLN A 68 10.39 -3.44 -5.62
C GLN A 68 9.82 -2.03 -5.71
N THR A 69 8.85 -1.72 -4.86
CA THR A 69 8.28 -0.39 -4.73
C THR A 69 8.77 0.26 -3.44
N VAL A 70 9.16 1.54 -3.54
CA VAL A 70 9.64 2.33 -2.40
C VAL A 70 8.63 3.43 -2.08
N TRP A 71 8.29 3.54 -0.81
CA TRP A 71 7.34 4.50 -0.26
C TRP A 71 7.94 5.21 0.93
N THR A 72 7.58 6.48 1.11
CA THR A 72 7.97 7.24 2.30
C THR A 72 6.74 7.92 2.89
N ASP A 73 6.77 8.19 4.19
CA ASP A 73 5.78 9.02 4.85
C ASP A 73 6.39 10.32 5.39
N SER A 74 5.55 11.25 5.83
CA SER A 74 5.96 12.52 6.42
C SER A 74 6.49 12.39 7.85
N GLN A 75 6.44 11.19 8.45
CA GLN A 75 6.91 10.92 9.81
C GLN A 75 8.34 10.33 9.82
N GLY A 76 8.98 10.24 8.65
CA GLY A 76 10.33 9.70 8.53
C GLY A 76 10.39 8.18 8.45
N TYR A 77 9.33 7.53 7.96
CA TYR A 77 9.37 6.09 7.65
C TYR A 77 9.55 5.85 6.16
N GLY A 78 10.38 4.87 5.84
CA GLY A 78 10.52 4.27 4.52
C GLY A 78 9.96 2.86 4.50
N PHE A 79 9.28 2.53 3.42
CA PHE A 79 8.72 1.21 3.19
C PHE A 79 9.18 0.70 1.83
N THR A 80 9.69 -0.51 1.81
CA THR A 80 10.03 -1.20 0.58
C THR A 80 9.19 -2.46 0.48
N ALA A 81 8.49 -2.64 -0.64
CA ALA A 81 7.57 -3.75 -0.83
C ALA A 81 7.90 -4.56 -2.07
N SER A 82 7.85 -5.88 -1.95
CA SER A 82 7.91 -6.82 -3.07
C SER A 82 6.83 -7.89 -2.96
N THR A 83 6.37 -8.41 -4.10
CA THR A 83 5.29 -9.41 -4.15
C THR A 83 5.81 -10.75 -4.64
N HIS A 84 5.29 -11.85 -4.09
CA HIS A 84 5.77 -13.21 -4.33
C HIS A 84 4.61 -14.21 -4.41
N LYS A 85 4.79 -15.27 -5.20
CA LYS A 85 3.81 -16.35 -5.38
C LYS A 85 3.92 -17.43 -4.32
N SER A 86 5.12 -17.62 -3.75
CA SER A 86 5.42 -18.68 -2.78
C SER A 86 6.47 -18.24 -1.76
N PHE A 87 6.63 -19.00 -0.69
CA PHE A 87 7.74 -18.84 0.25
C PHE A 87 9.10 -19.15 -0.39
N SER A 88 9.16 -20.15 -1.26
CA SER A 88 10.40 -20.48 -1.99
C SER A 88 10.90 -19.30 -2.83
N GLU A 89 9.98 -18.57 -3.47
CA GLU A 89 10.34 -17.35 -4.21
C GLU A 89 10.84 -16.23 -3.29
N ILE A 90 10.33 -16.15 -2.05
CA ILE A 90 10.86 -15.22 -1.03
C ILE A 90 12.28 -15.59 -0.63
N GLU A 91 12.54 -16.87 -0.36
CA GLU A 91 13.88 -17.38 0.00
C GLU A 91 14.88 -17.10 -1.11
N GLU A 92 14.55 -17.50 -2.35
CA GLU A 92 15.40 -17.25 -3.52
C GLU A 92 15.69 -15.74 -3.71
N ASN A 93 14.68 -14.90 -3.57
CA ASN A 93 14.84 -13.45 -3.68
C ASN A 93 15.71 -12.86 -2.56
N ASN A 94 15.60 -13.39 -1.34
CA ASN A 94 16.44 -12.97 -0.22
C ASN A 94 17.91 -13.36 -0.41
N ASP A 95 18.19 -14.58 -0.88
CA ASP A 95 19.56 -15.07 -1.12
C ASP A 95 20.24 -14.21 -2.20
N ILE A 96 19.56 -14.01 -3.34
CA ILE A 96 20.03 -13.12 -4.41
C ILE A 96 20.27 -11.71 -3.85
N GLY A 97 19.34 -11.20 -3.02
CA GLY A 97 19.40 -9.87 -2.45
C GLY A 97 20.59 -9.67 -1.52
N GLN A 98 20.91 -10.63 -0.65
CA GLN A 98 22.05 -10.54 0.28
C GLN A 98 23.38 -10.50 -0.47
N ASP A 99 23.56 -11.39 -1.44
CA ASP A 99 24.76 -11.44 -2.27
C ASP A 99 24.92 -10.14 -3.07
N ALA A 100 23.83 -9.68 -3.68
CA ALA A 100 23.81 -8.46 -4.48
C ALA A 100 24.13 -7.20 -3.66
N VAL A 101 23.56 -7.06 -2.45
CA VAL A 101 23.85 -5.93 -1.55
C VAL A 101 25.30 -5.94 -1.12
N THR A 102 25.84 -7.10 -0.76
CA THR A 102 27.23 -7.24 -0.37
C THR A 102 28.16 -6.79 -1.49
N LYS A 103 27.86 -7.22 -2.72
CA LYS A 103 28.63 -6.83 -3.90
C LYS A 103 28.49 -5.32 -4.19
N TYR A 104 27.27 -4.77 -4.19
CA TYR A 104 27.01 -3.35 -4.39
C TYR A 104 27.83 -2.46 -3.43
N LEU A 105 27.80 -2.78 -2.13
CA LEU A 105 28.53 -2.01 -1.14
C LEU A 105 30.05 -2.14 -1.29
N SER A 106 30.56 -3.30 -1.71
CA SER A 106 32.00 -3.51 -1.93
C SER A 106 32.52 -2.79 -3.18
N GLU A 107 31.73 -2.71 -4.24
CA GLU A 107 32.07 -2.07 -5.51
C GLU A 107 31.82 -0.55 -5.51
N SER A 108 31.03 -0.04 -4.56
CA SER A 108 30.73 1.39 -4.49
C SER A 108 31.99 2.22 -4.24
N ALA A 109 32.20 3.24 -5.08
CA ALA A 109 33.25 4.24 -4.86
C ALA A 109 32.97 5.14 -3.64
N ASP A 110 31.68 5.31 -3.29
CA ASP A 110 31.27 6.11 -2.14
C ASP A 110 31.27 5.26 -0.85
N LYS A 111 32.32 5.41 -0.06
CA LYS A 111 32.46 4.70 1.21
C LYS A 111 31.47 5.15 2.28
N SER A 112 30.83 6.32 2.12
CA SER A 112 29.80 6.78 3.06
C SER A 112 28.52 5.93 2.96
N LEU A 113 28.23 5.33 1.80
CA LEU A 113 27.08 4.46 1.60
C LEU A 113 27.06 3.26 2.56
N GLN A 114 28.22 2.71 2.90
CA GLN A 114 28.32 1.63 3.88
C GLN A 114 27.83 2.06 5.27
N GLY A 115 28.22 3.27 5.70
CA GLY A 115 27.76 3.85 6.97
C GLY A 115 26.27 4.14 6.97
N HIS A 116 25.74 4.69 5.88
CA HIS A 116 24.30 4.92 5.73
C HIS A 116 23.51 3.62 5.70
N TRP A 117 23.99 2.61 4.97
CA TRP A 117 23.38 1.27 4.97
C TRP A 117 23.33 0.65 6.36
N GLN A 118 24.43 0.72 7.14
CA GLN A 118 24.48 0.17 8.49
C GLN A 118 23.49 0.86 9.43
N LYS A 119 23.40 2.19 9.39
CA LYS A 119 22.42 2.96 10.18
C LYS A 119 20.99 2.59 9.81
N MET A 120 20.69 2.57 8.54
CA MET A 120 19.39 2.20 8.03
C MET A 120 19.03 0.76 8.42
N SER A 121 19.97 -0.19 8.26
CA SER A 121 19.76 -1.60 8.60
C SER A 121 19.48 -1.83 10.08
N ALA A 122 20.02 -1.01 10.97
CA ALA A 122 19.75 -1.12 12.40
C ALA A 122 18.29 -0.84 12.78
N SER A 123 17.56 -0.10 11.93
CA SER A 123 16.12 0.19 12.12
C SER A 123 15.20 -0.69 11.27
N TYR A 124 15.76 -1.58 10.44
CA TYR A 124 14.98 -2.41 9.52
C TYR A 124 14.12 -3.42 10.26
N LYS A 125 12.83 -3.40 9.88
CA LYS A 125 11.87 -4.41 10.30
C LYS A 125 11.30 -5.09 9.07
N ASN A 126 11.63 -6.35 8.88
CA ASN A 126 11.08 -7.15 7.81
C ASN A 126 9.83 -7.90 8.27
N SER A 127 8.85 -7.96 7.39
CA SER A 127 7.61 -8.68 7.65
C SER A 127 7.08 -9.35 6.38
N VAL A 128 6.42 -10.49 6.58
CA VAL A 128 5.79 -11.26 5.50
C VAL A 128 4.28 -11.27 5.74
N TRP A 129 3.54 -10.96 4.70
CA TRP A 129 2.10 -10.80 4.71
C TRP A 129 1.45 -11.68 3.66
N LYS A 130 0.36 -12.32 4.02
CA LYS A 130 -0.48 -13.09 3.09
C LYS A 130 -1.70 -12.26 2.71
N ILE A 131 -2.00 -12.14 1.43
CA ILE A 131 -3.21 -11.46 0.99
C ILE A 131 -4.46 -12.26 1.38
N ARG A 132 -5.48 -11.57 1.89
CA ARG A 132 -6.78 -12.09 2.30
C ARG A 132 -7.85 -11.68 1.29
N ASN A 133 -7.90 -12.39 0.15
CA ASN A 133 -8.88 -12.13 -0.92
C ASN A 133 -10.33 -12.30 -0.47
N ASP A 134 -10.55 -13.10 0.58
CA ASP A 134 -11.88 -13.34 1.15
C ASP A 134 -12.47 -12.09 1.83
N ILE A 135 -11.62 -11.18 2.32
CA ILE A 135 -12.01 -9.96 3.03
C ILE A 135 -11.46 -8.67 2.39
N SER A 136 -10.77 -8.76 1.28
CA SER A 136 -10.36 -7.60 0.46
C SER A 136 -11.51 -7.15 -0.45
N GLY A 137 -11.56 -5.86 -0.76
CA GLY A 137 -12.52 -5.30 -1.71
C GLY A 137 -12.24 -5.70 -3.15
N LYS A 138 -12.87 -4.98 -4.10
CA LYS A 138 -12.60 -5.21 -5.53
C LYS A 138 -11.13 -4.95 -5.79
N ILE A 139 -10.42 -5.97 -6.27
CA ILE A 139 -9.03 -5.84 -6.65
C ILE A 139 -9.02 -5.52 -8.15
N LEU A 140 -8.81 -4.25 -8.47
CA LEU A 140 -8.43 -3.83 -9.81
C LEU A 140 -7.07 -4.44 -10.13
N GLY A 141 -6.82 -4.80 -11.38
CA GLY A 141 -5.62 -5.55 -11.78
C GLY A 141 -4.32 -5.02 -11.17
N ALA A 142 -3.35 -5.88 -10.99
CA ALA A 142 -2.10 -5.62 -10.27
C ALA A 142 -1.38 -4.32 -10.70
N ASP A 143 -1.58 -3.89 -11.95
CA ASP A 143 -0.89 -2.73 -12.51
C ASP A 143 -1.45 -1.38 -12.06
N VAL A 144 -2.73 -1.29 -11.71
CA VAL A 144 -3.37 -0.01 -11.35
C VAL A 144 -3.15 0.31 -9.87
N ALA A 145 -3.38 -0.63 -8.98
CA ALA A 145 -3.31 -0.39 -7.54
C ALA A 145 -1.88 -0.36 -6.98
N GLY A 146 -0.92 -0.98 -7.66
CA GLY A 146 0.49 -0.96 -7.26
C GLY A 146 1.18 0.38 -7.44
N TRP A 147 0.65 1.27 -8.29
CA TRP A 147 1.32 2.48 -8.76
C TRP A 147 0.53 3.77 -8.56
N MET A 148 -0.41 3.82 -7.65
CA MET A 148 -1.01 5.07 -7.22
C MET A 148 0.02 5.87 -6.41
N ASP A 149 0.07 7.19 -6.62
CA ASP A 149 1.09 8.05 -6.00
C ASP A 149 0.93 8.20 -4.50
N PHE A 150 -0.27 7.98 -4.00
CA PHE A 150 -0.59 8.02 -2.58
C PHE A 150 -1.18 6.70 -2.11
N ARG A 151 -0.80 6.28 -0.89
CA ARG A 151 -1.31 5.06 -0.26
C ARG A 151 -1.47 5.25 1.24
N ILE A 152 -2.52 4.68 1.79
CA ILE A 152 -2.63 4.49 3.24
C ILE A 152 -2.34 3.02 3.54
N ASN A 153 -1.39 2.80 4.45
CA ASN A 153 -1.21 1.53 5.12
C ASN A 153 -1.64 1.67 6.57
N ARG A 154 -2.62 0.88 6.97
CA ARG A 154 -3.08 0.81 8.35
C ARG A 154 -2.74 -0.55 8.92
N PHE A 155 -1.84 -0.59 9.88
CA PHE A 155 -1.49 -1.79 10.65
C PHE A 155 -2.46 -1.94 11.81
N ILE A 156 -3.20 -3.03 11.86
CA ILE A 156 -4.29 -3.27 12.80
C ILE A 156 -3.96 -4.50 13.63
N HIS A 157 -3.61 -4.29 14.89
CA HIS A 157 -3.39 -5.36 15.84
C HIS A 157 -4.73 -5.77 16.44
N VAL A 158 -5.12 -7.01 16.22
CA VAL A 158 -6.41 -7.56 16.64
C VAL A 158 -6.22 -8.34 17.94
N LYS A 159 -7.20 -8.27 18.83
CA LYS A 159 -7.27 -9.15 20.01
C LYS A 159 -7.53 -10.58 19.53
N LYS A 160 -6.92 -11.58 20.18
CA LYS A 160 -7.08 -12.97 19.79
C LYS A 160 -8.55 -13.40 19.80
N GLU A 161 -9.29 -13.00 20.82
CA GLU A 161 -10.72 -13.22 20.97
C GLU A 161 -11.59 -12.43 19.99
N GLY A 162 -11.09 -11.32 19.44
CA GLY A 162 -11.79 -10.45 18.47
C GLY A 162 -11.61 -10.83 17.01
N MET A 163 -10.89 -11.90 16.71
CA MET A 163 -10.59 -12.30 15.32
C MET A 163 -11.83 -12.56 14.47
N GLN A 164 -12.87 -13.16 15.06
CA GLN A 164 -14.13 -13.44 14.34
C GLN A 164 -14.85 -12.14 13.98
N ASP A 165 -14.92 -11.20 14.92
CA ASP A 165 -15.55 -9.90 14.70
C ASP A 165 -14.80 -9.08 13.65
N PHE A 166 -13.47 -9.09 13.70
CA PHE A 166 -12.64 -8.44 12.70
C PHE A 166 -12.90 -8.99 11.30
N VAL A 167 -12.79 -10.30 11.11
CA VAL A 167 -13.02 -10.96 9.82
C VAL A 167 -14.47 -10.82 9.37
N GLY A 168 -15.42 -10.94 10.30
CA GLY A 168 -16.86 -10.77 10.05
C GLY A 168 -17.18 -9.36 9.52
N PHE A 169 -16.62 -8.33 10.14
CA PHE A 169 -16.77 -6.95 9.69
C PHE A 169 -16.29 -6.75 8.25
N TRP A 170 -15.09 -7.23 7.91
CA TRP A 170 -14.55 -7.03 6.56
C TRP A 170 -15.28 -7.85 5.48
N LYS A 171 -15.82 -9.02 5.82
CA LYS A 171 -16.74 -9.74 4.93
C LYS A 171 -18.01 -8.94 4.68
N TYR A 172 -18.62 -8.45 5.75
CA TYR A 172 -19.81 -7.60 5.68
C TYR A 172 -19.52 -6.33 4.85
N MET A 173 -18.37 -5.67 5.04
CA MET A 173 -17.96 -4.51 4.25
C MET A 173 -17.87 -4.82 2.76
N LYS A 174 -17.30 -5.95 2.40
CA LYS A 174 -17.18 -6.40 1.01
C LYS A 174 -18.54 -6.64 0.37
N ASP A 175 -19.48 -7.25 1.10
CA ASP A 175 -20.82 -7.52 0.62
C ASP A 175 -21.64 -6.23 0.44
N ILE A 176 -21.58 -5.33 1.42
CA ILE A 176 -22.21 -4.01 1.34
C ILE A 176 -21.65 -3.19 0.19
N ASP A 177 -20.35 -3.11 0.03
CA ASP A 177 -19.73 -2.33 -1.04
C ASP A 177 -20.20 -2.79 -2.41
N LYS A 178 -20.39 -4.10 -2.58
CA LYS A 178 -20.97 -4.67 -3.78
C LYS A 178 -22.45 -4.27 -3.96
N GLU A 179 -23.24 -4.32 -2.89
CA GLU A 179 -24.67 -4.00 -2.90
C GLU A 179 -24.93 -2.52 -3.23
N ILE A 180 -24.17 -1.61 -2.62
CA ILE A 180 -24.33 -0.15 -2.83
C ILE A 180 -23.55 0.38 -4.04
N GLY A 181 -22.95 -0.51 -4.85
CA GLY A 181 -22.20 -0.15 -6.04
C GLY A 181 -20.89 0.57 -5.77
N ASN A 182 -20.29 0.37 -4.61
CA ASN A 182 -18.94 0.88 -4.32
C ASN A 182 -17.88 0.03 -5.01
N ASN A 183 -17.31 0.57 -6.07
CA ASN A 183 -16.13 0.00 -6.70
C ASN A 183 -14.87 0.52 -5.99
N TYR A 184 -14.56 -0.08 -4.86
CA TYR A 184 -13.45 0.36 -4.03
C TYR A 184 -12.38 -0.70 -3.92
N ASP A 185 -11.16 -0.34 -4.33
CA ASP A 185 -9.99 -1.22 -4.20
C ASP A 185 -9.35 -0.98 -2.83
N TYR A 186 -9.46 -1.98 -1.97
CA TYR A 186 -8.70 -2.09 -0.74
C TYR A 186 -8.21 -3.52 -0.58
N ARG A 187 -7.02 -3.66 -0.02
CA ARG A 187 -6.40 -4.95 0.20
C ARG A 187 -6.15 -5.14 1.68
N ILE A 188 -6.49 -6.32 2.15
CA ILE A 188 -6.20 -6.75 3.52
C ILE A 188 -5.18 -7.88 3.44
N TYR A 189 -4.11 -7.68 4.18
CA TYR A 189 -3.05 -8.66 4.35
C TYR A 189 -3.03 -9.13 5.80
N GLU A 190 -2.84 -10.42 6.02
CA GLU A 190 -2.62 -11.03 7.32
C GLU A 190 -1.13 -11.23 7.55
N ASN A 191 -0.63 -10.80 8.68
CA ASN A 191 0.77 -10.98 9.02
C ASN A 191 1.07 -12.46 9.28
N ILE A 192 2.14 -12.95 8.62
CA ILE A 192 2.67 -14.29 8.82
C ILE A 192 3.92 -14.27 9.69
N TYR A 193 4.72 -13.19 9.52
CA TYR A 193 5.97 -13.01 10.22
C TYR A 193 6.27 -11.50 10.42
N GLY A 194 6.92 -11.14 11.52
CA GLY A 194 7.47 -9.81 11.78
C GLY A 194 6.65 -8.95 12.75
N TYR A 195 5.43 -9.36 13.12
CA TYR A 195 4.61 -8.66 14.13
C TYR A 195 4.12 -9.62 15.21
N GLU A 196 3.94 -9.09 16.41
CA GLU A 196 3.41 -9.86 17.54
C GLU A 196 1.89 -10.01 17.48
N GLY A 197 1.42 -11.24 17.64
CA GLY A 197 0.00 -11.61 17.68
C GLY A 197 -0.71 -11.40 16.34
N PRO A 198 -2.03 -11.51 16.30
CA PRO A 198 -2.80 -11.26 15.10
C PRO A 198 -2.65 -9.81 14.66
N CYS A 199 -2.10 -9.60 13.48
CA CYS A 199 -1.91 -8.28 12.88
C CYS A 199 -2.34 -8.32 11.41
N PHE A 200 -3.09 -7.31 10.99
CA PHE A 200 -3.52 -7.14 9.62
C PHE A 200 -3.04 -5.78 9.09
N MET A 201 -2.79 -5.72 7.82
CA MET A 201 -2.51 -4.47 7.12
C MET A 201 -3.60 -4.21 6.10
N LEU A 202 -4.34 -3.12 6.29
CA LEU A 202 -5.24 -2.57 5.30
C LEU A 202 -4.46 -1.59 4.42
N THR A 203 -4.46 -1.83 3.13
CA THR A 203 -3.84 -0.95 2.13
C THR A 203 -4.90 -0.39 1.20
N VAL A 204 -4.86 0.92 1.03
CA VAL A 204 -5.75 1.67 0.12
C VAL A 204 -4.90 2.62 -0.69
N GLY A 205 -5.07 2.59 -2.03
CA GLY A 205 -4.42 3.53 -2.93
C GLY A 205 -5.34 4.68 -3.33
N SER A 206 -4.76 5.85 -3.64
CA SER A 206 -5.44 7.00 -4.22
C SER A 206 -4.44 7.85 -5.03
N SER A 207 -4.93 8.79 -5.82
CA SER A 207 -4.06 9.75 -6.51
C SER A 207 -3.34 10.69 -5.53
N ASP A 208 -4.02 11.08 -4.46
CA ASP A 208 -3.49 11.96 -3.42
C ASP A 208 -4.31 11.85 -2.11
N VAL A 209 -3.86 12.53 -1.07
CA VAL A 209 -4.49 12.52 0.26
C VAL A 209 -5.89 13.13 0.26
N PHE A 210 -6.13 14.19 -0.53
CA PHE A 210 -7.42 14.88 -0.54
C PHE A 210 -8.49 14.02 -1.21
N ASN A 211 -8.16 13.43 -2.35
CA ASN A 211 -9.03 12.49 -3.06
C ASN A 211 -9.36 11.27 -2.19
N TYR A 212 -8.36 10.72 -1.48
CA TYR A 212 -8.59 9.64 -0.54
C TYR A 212 -9.69 9.97 0.49
N TYR A 213 -9.54 11.11 1.18
CA TYR A 213 -10.51 11.47 2.24
C TYR A 213 -11.88 11.88 1.69
N ALA A 214 -11.93 12.54 0.52
CA ALA A 214 -13.18 12.88 -0.14
C ALA A 214 -13.97 11.61 -0.54
N GLU A 215 -13.30 10.67 -1.19
CA GLU A 215 -13.90 9.39 -1.58
C GLU A 215 -14.27 8.53 -0.35
N TRP A 216 -13.41 8.51 0.67
CA TRP A 216 -13.70 7.80 1.93
C TRP A 216 -14.99 8.32 2.56
N LYS A 217 -15.18 9.64 2.63
CA LYS A 217 -16.39 10.22 3.18
C LYS A 217 -17.64 9.83 2.39
N ILE A 218 -17.60 9.92 1.08
CA ILE A 218 -18.74 9.51 0.22
C ILE A 218 -19.11 8.05 0.48
N ARG A 219 -18.13 7.17 0.57
CA ARG A 219 -18.36 5.75 0.83
C ARG A 219 -18.93 5.52 2.23
N GLU A 220 -18.37 6.17 3.23
CA GLU A 220 -18.84 6.05 4.61
C GLU A 220 -20.28 6.53 4.75
N ASP A 221 -20.66 7.66 4.14
CA ASP A 221 -22.02 8.18 4.15
C ASP A 221 -23.05 7.21 3.51
N LYS A 222 -22.62 6.43 2.50
CA LYS A 222 -23.44 5.37 1.92
C LYS A 222 -23.58 4.16 2.85
N ARG A 223 -22.49 3.70 3.44
CA ARG A 223 -22.43 2.54 4.33
C ARG A 223 -23.24 2.74 5.60
N GLN A 224 -23.18 3.95 6.19
CA GLN A 224 -23.95 4.30 7.40
C GLN A 224 -25.47 4.17 7.22
N LYS A 225 -25.96 4.16 6.00
CA LYS A 225 -27.39 3.97 5.69
C LYS A 225 -27.81 2.51 5.66
N THR A 226 -26.87 1.58 5.72
CA THR A 226 -27.17 0.15 5.69
C THR A 226 -27.51 -0.38 7.07
N GLU A 227 -28.46 -1.32 7.13
CA GLU A 227 -28.81 -2.02 8.36
C GLU A 227 -27.58 -2.75 8.92
N LYS A 228 -27.44 -2.77 10.25
CA LYS A 228 -26.36 -3.42 10.97
C LYS A 228 -24.96 -2.78 10.85
N PHE A 229 -24.78 -1.71 10.04
CA PHE A 229 -23.45 -1.13 9.90
C PHE A 229 -22.84 -0.68 11.24
N GLU A 230 -23.61 0.01 12.08
CA GLU A 230 -23.11 0.50 13.36
C GLU A 230 -22.84 -0.63 14.37
N GLU A 231 -23.64 -1.70 14.37
CA GLU A 231 -23.36 -2.89 15.18
C GLU A 231 -22.05 -3.55 14.76
N MET A 232 -21.89 -3.83 13.49
CA MET A 232 -20.70 -4.46 12.93
C MET A 232 -19.45 -3.60 13.12
N ARG A 233 -19.58 -2.28 12.98
CA ARG A 233 -18.52 -1.32 13.25
C ARG A 233 -18.09 -1.31 14.71
N THR A 234 -19.04 -1.38 15.62
CA THR A 234 -18.78 -1.44 17.08
C THR A 234 -18.03 -2.71 17.44
N ASN A 235 -18.46 -3.87 16.92
CA ASN A 235 -17.77 -5.13 17.12
C ASN A 235 -16.35 -5.12 16.57
N TYR A 236 -16.16 -4.57 15.37
CA TYR A 236 -14.86 -4.34 14.78
C TYR A 236 -13.95 -3.45 15.65
N GLN A 237 -14.46 -2.32 16.14
CA GLN A 237 -13.69 -1.42 17.01
C GLN A 237 -13.27 -2.10 18.30
N ASN A 238 -14.17 -2.87 18.92
CA ASN A 238 -13.90 -3.65 20.12
C ASN A 238 -12.87 -4.77 19.91
N SER A 239 -12.76 -5.28 18.69
CA SER A 239 -11.80 -6.33 18.33
C SER A 239 -10.36 -5.80 18.22
N ILE A 240 -10.17 -4.49 18.07
CA ILE A 240 -8.86 -3.88 17.85
C ILE A 240 -8.16 -3.61 19.18
N ARG A 241 -6.88 -4.00 19.27
CA ARG A 241 -5.97 -3.66 20.36
C ARG A 241 -5.21 -2.36 20.10
N LYS A 242 -4.72 -2.19 18.87
CA LYS A 242 -3.91 -1.05 18.42
C LYS A 242 -4.04 -0.87 16.92
N SER A 243 -4.02 0.37 16.46
CA SER A 243 -3.93 0.68 15.04
C SER A 243 -2.90 1.78 14.81
N VAL A 244 -2.05 1.59 13.78
CA VAL A 244 -1.07 2.58 13.32
C VAL A 244 -1.34 2.86 11.85
N VAL A 245 -1.31 4.13 11.47
CA VAL A 245 -1.62 4.56 10.10
C VAL A 245 -0.42 5.31 9.52
N HIS A 246 0.01 4.90 8.34
CA HIS A 246 1.01 5.59 7.55
C HIS A 246 0.39 6.13 6.26
N HIS A 247 0.66 7.39 5.97
CA HIS A 247 0.29 8.07 4.74
C HIS A 247 1.51 8.09 3.82
N LEU A 248 1.49 7.25 2.80
CA LEU A 248 2.65 6.93 2.01
C LEU A 248 2.62 7.63 0.66
N THR A 249 3.74 8.20 0.26
CA THR A 249 3.98 8.72 -1.07
C THR A 249 4.92 7.78 -1.83
N LEU A 250 4.53 7.39 -3.04
CA LEU A 250 5.35 6.54 -3.91
C LEU A 250 6.57 7.31 -4.42
N LYS A 251 7.73 6.71 -4.25
CA LYS A 251 9.01 7.17 -4.81
C LYS A 251 9.34 6.35 -6.06
N ARG A 252 8.80 6.76 -7.21
CA ARG A 252 8.96 6.03 -8.47
C ARG A 252 10.41 5.89 -8.89
N GLU A 253 11.18 6.96 -8.71
CA GLU A 253 12.61 7.07 -9.02
C GLU A 253 13.51 6.17 -8.16
N LEU A 254 13.02 5.73 -7.01
CA LEU A 254 13.70 4.81 -6.09
C LEU A 254 13.23 3.36 -6.27
N SER A 255 12.11 3.17 -6.95
CA SER A 255 11.48 1.87 -7.14
C SER A 255 12.15 1.13 -8.29
N TYR A 256 12.23 -0.19 -8.16
CA TYR A 256 12.76 -1.08 -9.21
C TYR A 256 11.60 -1.84 -9.84
N LYS A 257 11.51 -1.75 -11.17
CA LYS A 257 10.59 -2.54 -11.97
C LYS A 257 11.39 -3.23 -13.06
N LYS A 258 11.17 -4.53 -13.22
CA LYS A 258 11.82 -5.39 -14.20
C LYS A 258 11.29 -5.14 -15.61
#